data_0b3af62fe00785c7c08492e45ebc2af3
#
_entry.id   0b3af62fe00785c7c08492e45ebc2af3
#
_cell.length_a   1.000
_cell.length_b   1.000
_cell.length_c   1.000
_cell.angle_alpha   90.00
_cell.angle_beta   90.00
_cell.angle_gamma   90.00
#
_symmetry.space_group_name_H-M   'P 1'
#
loop_
_entity.id
_entity.type
_entity.pdbx_description
1 polymer ?
#
loop_
_entity_poly.entity_id
_entity_poly.type
_entity_poly.pdbx_seq_one_letter_code
_entity_poly.pdbx_strand_id
1 'polypeptide(L)'
;DPPKAMTDRLEEVSRLGPHQYPITMGAPNFRQALSRKCERFMGMKYDPETELVVTIGSTEAMVDTIFALTNPGDKIVMFSPYFENYRAQTIMAGCEPVFVPLVPPAFGFDPEVLEDAFRQHPKAILICNPSNPSGKVFTYDELKLIADLCIRYDVYAIMDEVYEHIVYEGHKHTYMSTLPGMRERTVCCSSLSKTYSVTGWRLGYALAPQNIMDRIKQYHDFNTVGAPSPLMEAAVVGLDMPMSYYEEFGAHYAHMKALFTGGMKELGIPFTDPQGTYFVLADISPFLKKGQSDVDFCVEMAQKIGVGAVPGSSFFDEDVNHIIRLHFAKKDETLTDALNRLESLREKIPARG
;
A
#
# COMPACT_ATOMS: atom_id res chain seq x y z
N ASP A 1 17.06 0.66 6.95
CA ASP A 1 17.25 -0.17 8.15
C ASP A 1 16.14 0.14 9.17
N PRO A 2 15.72 -0.84 10.00
CA PRO A 2 14.77 -0.60 11.08
C PRO A 2 15.30 0.39 12.11
N PRO A 3 14.42 1.10 12.85
CA PRO A 3 14.84 1.92 13.98
C PRO A 3 15.63 1.11 15.01
N LYS A 4 16.77 1.65 15.44
CA LYS A 4 17.65 0.96 16.40
C LYS A 4 16.92 0.52 17.68
N ALA A 5 16.03 1.34 18.20
CA ALA A 5 15.25 1.00 19.39
C ALA A 5 14.41 -0.29 19.23
N MET A 6 13.90 -0.55 18.01
CA MET A 6 13.14 -1.77 17.72
C MET A 6 14.07 -3.00 17.66
N THR A 7 15.23 -2.88 17.06
CA THR A 7 16.20 -3.99 16.98
C THR A 7 16.82 -4.30 18.34
N ASP A 8 17.14 -3.28 19.15
CA ASP A 8 17.63 -3.46 20.53
C ASP A 8 16.56 -4.17 21.38
N ARG A 9 15.29 -3.75 21.25
CA ARG A 9 14.19 -4.41 21.97
C ARG A 9 13.99 -5.84 21.50
N LEU A 10 14.14 -6.13 20.20
CA LEU A 10 14.05 -7.49 19.67
C LEU A 10 15.18 -8.38 20.25
N GLU A 11 16.39 -7.87 20.38
CA GLU A 11 17.50 -8.60 21.00
C GLU A 11 17.18 -8.98 22.47
N GLU A 12 16.59 -8.07 23.24
CA GLU A 12 16.14 -8.33 24.60
C GLU A 12 15.02 -9.38 24.62
N VAL A 13 13.98 -9.20 23.81
CA VAL A 13 12.84 -10.13 23.72
C VAL A 13 13.28 -11.53 23.28
N SER A 14 14.27 -11.63 22.39
CA SER A 14 14.80 -12.93 21.95
C SER A 14 15.36 -13.79 23.09
N ARG A 15 15.75 -13.17 24.20
CA ARG A 15 16.29 -13.84 25.38
C ARG A 15 15.25 -14.02 26.48
N LEU A 16 14.34 -13.06 26.64
CA LEU A 16 13.39 -13.00 27.75
C LEU A 16 11.99 -13.51 27.41
N GLY A 17 11.64 -13.53 26.13
CA GLY A 17 10.29 -13.80 25.65
C GLY A 17 9.42 -12.54 25.54
N PRO A 18 8.14 -12.70 25.18
CA PRO A 18 7.37 -13.95 25.07
C PRO A 18 7.73 -14.79 23.83
N HIS A 19 7.68 -16.13 23.93
CA HIS A 19 7.94 -17.09 22.85
C HIS A 19 6.73 -17.98 22.53
N GLN A 20 5.72 -17.93 23.39
CA GLN A 20 4.50 -18.71 23.21
C GLN A 20 3.46 -17.94 22.38
N TYR A 21 2.41 -18.62 21.98
CA TYR A 21 1.30 -18.01 21.28
C TYR A 21 0.77 -16.77 22.03
N PRO A 22 0.53 -15.67 21.33
CA PRO A 22 -0.18 -14.54 21.91
C PRO A 22 -1.68 -14.88 22.05
N ILE A 23 -2.43 -13.98 22.67
CA ILE A 23 -3.87 -13.91 22.42
C ILE A 23 -4.06 -13.74 20.90
N THR A 24 -4.97 -14.51 20.28
CA THR A 24 -5.18 -14.56 18.83
C THR A 24 -5.27 -13.16 18.20
N MET A 25 -5.98 -12.23 18.83
CA MET A 25 -6.15 -10.86 18.32
C MET A 25 -4.88 -10.00 18.39
N GLY A 26 -3.80 -10.51 18.91
CA GLY A 26 -2.52 -9.82 19.11
C GLY A 26 -2.24 -9.45 20.57
N ALA A 27 -0.98 -9.23 20.90
CA ALA A 27 -0.54 -8.86 22.24
C ALA A 27 -1.25 -7.60 22.75
N PRO A 28 -1.77 -7.57 23.99
CA PRO A 28 -2.56 -6.44 24.50
C PRO A 28 -1.80 -5.11 24.48
N ASN A 29 -0.52 -5.10 24.85
CA ASN A 29 0.32 -3.90 24.82
C ASN A 29 0.50 -3.37 23.38
N PHE A 30 0.63 -4.24 22.40
CA PHE A 30 0.74 -3.87 21.00
C PHE A 30 -0.58 -3.28 20.48
N ARG A 31 -1.73 -3.90 20.79
CA ARG A 31 -3.05 -3.39 20.44
C ARG A 31 -3.32 -2.02 21.07
N GLN A 32 -2.93 -1.82 22.32
CA GLN A 32 -3.01 -0.52 23.00
C GLN A 32 -2.12 0.54 22.34
N ALA A 33 -0.91 0.17 21.91
CA ALA A 33 -0.01 1.08 21.18
C ALA A 33 -0.60 1.46 19.81
N LEU A 34 -1.22 0.52 19.09
CA LEU A 34 -1.95 0.81 17.85
C LEU A 34 -3.13 1.77 18.08
N SER A 35 -3.91 1.58 19.16
CA SER A 35 -4.99 2.50 19.51
C SER A 35 -4.48 3.92 19.76
N ARG A 36 -3.35 4.09 20.47
CA ARG A 36 -2.68 5.40 20.64
C ARG A 36 -2.20 5.99 19.33
N LYS A 37 -1.65 5.15 18.42
CA LYS A 37 -1.25 5.59 17.08
C LYS A 37 -2.45 6.14 16.30
N CYS A 38 -3.58 5.43 16.33
CA CYS A 38 -4.82 5.89 15.67
C CYS A 38 -5.29 7.24 16.23
N GLU A 39 -5.31 7.41 17.54
CA GLU A 39 -5.69 8.68 18.16
C GLU A 39 -4.75 9.82 17.72
N ARG A 40 -3.43 9.56 17.66
CA ARG A 40 -2.42 10.54 17.26
C ARG A 40 -2.55 10.99 15.80
N PHE A 41 -2.73 10.07 14.86
CA PHE A 41 -2.68 10.36 13.43
C PHE A 41 -4.04 10.53 12.77
N MET A 42 -5.05 9.79 13.25
CA MET A 42 -6.41 9.84 12.71
C MET A 42 -7.34 10.76 13.52
N GLY A 43 -6.95 11.14 14.73
CA GLY A 43 -7.86 11.82 15.67
C GLY A 43 -9.02 10.95 16.11
N MET A 44 -8.93 9.63 15.92
CA MET A 44 -9.98 8.64 16.24
C MET A 44 -9.39 7.56 17.12
N LYS A 45 -10.15 7.21 18.17
CA LYS A 45 -9.79 6.10 19.02
C LYS A 45 -10.51 4.83 18.55
N TYR A 46 -9.76 3.74 18.41
CA TYR A 46 -10.27 2.39 18.23
C TYR A 46 -10.07 1.62 19.53
N ASP A 47 -11.10 0.90 19.94
CA ASP A 47 -11.03 0.06 21.13
C ASP A 47 -10.09 -1.12 20.85
N PRO A 48 -8.99 -1.26 21.63
CA PRO A 48 -8.02 -2.32 21.39
C PRO A 48 -8.56 -3.74 21.60
N GLU A 49 -9.68 -3.90 22.29
CA GLU A 49 -10.30 -5.21 22.54
C GLU A 49 -11.32 -5.61 21.48
N THR A 50 -12.06 -4.63 20.94
CA THR A 50 -13.21 -4.92 20.09
C THR A 50 -13.07 -4.48 18.65
N GLU A 51 -12.24 -3.44 18.35
CA GLU A 51 -12.19 -2.79 17.03
C GLU A 51 -10.85 -2.97 16.29
N LEU A 52 -10.02 -3.89 16.78
CA LEU A 52 -8.66 -4.06 16.26
C LEU A 52 -8.23 -5.53 16.28
N VAL A 53 -7.49 -5.96 15.26
CA VAL A 53 -6.79 -7.25 15.19
C VAL A 53 -5.41 -7.07 14.57
N VAL A 54 -4.42 -7.77 15.12
CA VAL A 54 -3.04 -7.81 14.58
C VAL A 54 -2.91 -9.03 13.68
N THR A 55 -2.35 -8.81 12.49
CA THR A 55 -2.29 -9.81 11.41
C THR A 55 -0.86 -10.04 10.92
N ILE A 56 -0.65 -11.11 10.16
CA ILE A 56 0.64 -11.41 9.49
C ILE A 56 0.78 -10.53 8.24
N GLY A 57 1.13 -9.28 8.47
CA GLY A 57 1.17 -8.21 7.47
C GLY A 57 -0.21 -7.75 7.03
N SER A 58 -0.26 -6.65 6.28
CA SER A 58 -1.50 -6.13 5.69
C SER A 58 -2.11 -7.10 4.67
N THR A 59 -1.32 -8.02 4.13
CA THR A 59 -1.81 -9.04 3.19
C THR A 59 -2.89 -9.93 3.83
N GLU A 60 -2.66 -10.40 5.05
CA GLU A 60 -3.67 -11.14 5.80
C GLU A 60 -4.84 -10.25 6.19
N ALA A 61 -4.57 -9.04 6.72
CA ALA A 61 -5.64 -8.09 7.06
C ALA A 61 -6.62 -7.87 5.90
N MET A 62 -6.09 -7.77 4.68
CA MET A 62 -6.87 -7.60 3.45
C MET A 62 -7.69 -8.87 3.12
N VAL A 63 -7.06 -10.04 3.17
CA VAL A 63 -7.75 -11.33 2.91
C VAL A 63 -8.90 -11.52 3.90
N ASP A 64 -8.62 -11.42 5.19
CA ASP A 64 -9.62 -11.63 6.24
C ASP A 64 -10.77 -10.62 6.11
N THR A 65 -10.46 -9.37 5.73
CA THR A 65 -11.46 -8.33 5.49
C THR A 65 -12.35 -8.67 4.30
N ILE A 66 -11.76 -9.06 3.16
CA ILE A 66 -12.55 -9.44 1.97
C ILE A 66 -13.48 -10.60 2.31
N PHE A 67 -12.95 -11.67 2.90
CA PHE A 67 -13.77 -12.85 3.27
C PHE A 67 -14.84 -12.51 4.33
N ALA A 68 -14.56 -11.61 5.26
CA ALA A 68 -15.51 -11.20 6.30
C ALA A 68 -16.67 -10.36 5.77
N LEU A 69 -16.42 -9.57 4.71
CA LEU A 69 -17.41 -8.62 4.17
C LEU A 69 -18.20 -9.15 3.00
N THR A 70 -17.71 -10.18 2.28
CA THR A 70 -18.25 -10.59 0.99
C THR A 70 -18.68 -12.05 0.99
N ASN A 71 -19.49 -12.41 -0.01
CA ASN A 71 -19.85 -13.77 -0.36
C ASN A 71 -19.45 -14.03 -1.82
N PRO A 72 -19.28 -15.29 -2.23
CA PRO A 72 -19.06 -15.62 -3.63
C PRO A 72 -20.15 -15.02 -4.53
N GLY A 73 -19.71 -14.35 -5.61
CA GLY A 73 -20.59 -13.63 -6.54
C GLY A 73 -20.76 -12.13 -6.21
N ASP A 74 -20.33 -11.66 -5.04
CA ASP A 74 -20.30 -10.22 -4.75
C ASP A 74 -19.28 -9.50 -5.61
N LYS A 75 -19.52 -8.21 -5.90
CA LYS A 75 -18.61 -7.35 -6.64
C LYS A 75 -17.79 -6.49 -5.70
N ILE A 76 -16.50 -6.28 -6.07
CA ILE A 76 -15.60 -5.34 -5.39
C ILE A 76 -15.07 -4.35 -6.41
N VAL A 77 -15.36 -3.07 -6.21
CA VAL A 77 -14.79 -1.98 -7.03
C VAL A 77 -13.34 -1.73 -6.62
N MET A 78 -12.47 -1.53 -7.57
CA MET A 78 -11.09 -1.10 -7.35
C MET A 78 -10.60 -0.21 -8.48
N PHE A 79 -9.66 0.66 -8.19
CA PHE A 79 -9.05 1.50 -9.22
C PHE A 79 -7.97 0.72 -9.98
N SER A 80 -7.82 1.00 -11.28
CA SER A 80 -6.71 0.54 -12.11
C SER A 80 -5.82 1.76 -12.45
N PRO A 81 -4.49 1.74 -12.21
CA PRO A 81 -3.71 0.59 -11.75
C PRO A 81 -3.92 0.26 -10.26
N TYR A 82 -3.66 -1.00 -9.92
CA TYR A 82 -3.84 -1.58 -8.58
C TYR A 82 -2.63 -2.43 -8.17
N PHE A 83 -2.50 -2.71 -6.88
CA PHE A 83 -1.57 -3.73 -6.40
C PHE A 83 -2.14 -5.13 -6.72
N GLU A 84 -1.36 -5.96 -7.39
CA GLU A 84 -1.80 -7.24 -7.97
C GLU A 84 -2.52 -8.18 -7.01
N ASN A 85 -2.19 -8.11 -5.71
CA ASN A 85 -2.84 -8.94 -4.70
C ASN A 85 -4.35 -8.68 -4.60
N TYR A 86 -4.83 -7.48 -4.86
CA TYR A 86 -6.25 -7.15 -4.68
C TYR A 86 -7.14 -7.94 -5.63
N ARG A 87 -6.77 -7.99 -6.92
CA ARG A 87 -7.47 -8.82 -7.90
C ARG A 87 -7.43 -10.30 -7.52
N ALA A 88 -6.23 -10.80 -7.17
CA ALA A 88 -6.04 -12.18 -6.79
C ALA A 88 -6.90 -12.57 -5.58
N GLN A 89 -6.88 -11.76 -4.51
CA GLN A 89 -7.64 -11.98 -3.29
C GLN A 89 -9.16 -11.90 -3.52
N THR A 90 -9.61 -10.97 -4.38
CA THR A 90 -11.02 -10.86 -4.78
C THR A 90 -11.48 -12.14 -5.48
N ILE A 91 -10.70 -12.66 -6.44
CA ILE A 91 -11.00 -13.90 -7.14
C ILE A 91 -10.95 -15.10 -6.19
N MET A 92 -9.99 -15.16 -5.28
CA MET A 92 -9.91 -16.23 -4.27
C MET A 92 -11.13 -16.28 -3.37
N ALA A 93 -11.74 -15.14 -3.08
CA ALA A 93 -12.99 -15.04 -2.32
C ALA A 93 -14.24 -15.42 -3.16
N GLY A 94 -14.06 -15.73 -4.45
CA GLY A 94 -15.18 -15.99 -5.37
C GLY A 94 -15.91 -14.72 -5.81
N CYS A 95 -15.33 -13.55 -5.57
CA CYS A 95 -15.89 -12.25 -5.92
C CYS A 95 -15.46 -11.78 -7.32
N GLU A 96 -16.22 -10.84 -7.88
CA GLU A 96 -15.96 -10.23 -9.17
C GLU A 96 -15.30 -8.86 -8.99
N PRO A 97 -14.08 -8.62 -9.53
CA PRO A 97 -13.48 -7.29 -9.52
C PRO A 97 -14.14 -6.40 -10.58
N VAL A 98 -14.43 -5.15 -10.20
CA VAL A 98 -14.95 -4.09 -11.10
C VAL A 98 -13.93 -2.96 -11.09
N PHE A 99 -13.32 -2.69 -12.25
CA PHE A 99 -12.24 -1.72 -12.35
C PHE A 99 -12.73 -0.33 -12.79
N VAL A 100 -12.15 0.70 -12.18
CA VAL A 100 -12.33 2.11 -12.54
C VAL A 100 -10.97 2.68 -12.91
N PRO A 101 -10.77 3.17 -14.14
CA PRO A 101 -9.48 3.68 -14.58
C PRO A 101 -9.04 4.94 -13.82
N LEU A 102 -7.78 4.98 -13.43
CA LEU A 102 -7.07 6.20 -13.04
C LEU A 102 -6.24 6.68 -14.23
N VAL A 103 -6.48 7.91 -14.68
CA VAL A 103 -5.90 8.45 -15.91
C VAL A 103 -4.60 9.21 -15.63
N PRO A 104 -3.43 8.75 -16.16
CA PRO A 104 -2.18 9.50 -16.07
C PRO A 104 -2.28 10.89 -16.74
N PRO A 105 -1.42 11.86 -16.38
CA PRO A 105 -0.36 11.77 -15.38
C PRO A 105 -0.83 12.01 -13.94
N ALA A 106 -2.00 12.60 -13.73
CA ALA A 106 -2.53 12.94 -12.41
C ALA A 106 -3.19 11.76 -11.70
N PHE A 107 -3.47 10.67 -12.41
CA PHE A 107 -4.23 9.53 -11.91
C PHE A 107 -5.59 9.93 -11.30
N GLY A 108 -6.26 10.90 -11.94
CA GLY A 108 -7.66 11.22 -11.66
C GLY A 108 -8.59 10.13 -12.18
N PHE A 109 -9.80 10.08 -11.68
CA PHE A 109 -10.86 9.20 -12.18
C PHE A 109 -12.06 10.01 -12.64
N ASP A 110 -12.84 9.44 -13.54
CA ASP A 110 -14.12 10.01 -13.98
C ASP A 110 -15.21 9.67 -12.93
N PRO A 111 -15.87 10.68 -12.32
CA PRO A 111 -16.93 10.46 -11.36
C PRO A 111 -18.13 9.67 -11.91
N GLU A 112 -18.45 9.81 -13.19
CA GLU A 112 -19.56 9.07 -13.81
C GLU A 112 -19.22 7.59 -13.97
N VAL A 113 -17.99 7.29 -14.42
CA VAL A 113 -17.50 5.90 -14.51
C VAL A 113 -17.48 5.23 -13.14
N LEU A 114 -17.06 5.97 -12.10
CA LEU A 114 -17.08 5.47 -10.73
C LEU A 114 -18.53 5.22 -10.26
N GLU A 115 -19.46 6.15 -10.50
CA GLU A 115 -20.86 5.96 -10.11
C GLU A 115 -21.51 4.79 -10.88
N ASP A 116 -21.16 4.57 -12.15
CA ASP A 116 -21.62 3.41 -12.93
C ASP A 116 -21.14 2.09 -12.33
N ALA A 117 -19.94 2.05 -11.78
CA ALA A 117 -19.46 0.90 -11.02
C ALA A 117 -20.30 0.68 -9.75
N PHE A 118 -20.68 1.73 -9.04
CA PHE A 118 -21.54 1.64 -7.84
C PHE A 118 -23.00 1.25 -8.17
N ARG A 119 -23.51 1.64 -9.34
CA ARG A 119 -24.85 1.18 -9.83
C ARG A 119 -24.91 -0.34 -10.05
N GLN A 120 -23.78 -1.00 -10.14
CA GLN A 120 -23.71 -2.47 -10.19
C GLN A 120 -23.89 -3.13 -8.82
N HIS A 121 -24.18 -2.37 -7.78
CA HIS A 121 -24.36 -2.79 -6.38
C HIS A 121 -23.18 -3.61 -5.82
N PRO A 122 -21.94 -3.06 -5.87
CA PRO A 122 -20.79 -3.74 -5.30
C PRO A 122 -20.94 -3.85 -3.79
N LYS A 123 -20.33 -4.89 -3.21
CA LYS A 123 -20.31 -5.07 -1.75
C LYS A 123 -19.29 -4.14 -1.09
N ALA A 124 -18.16 -3.92 -1.76
CA ALA A 124 -17.10 -3.08 -1.25
C ALA A 124 -16.39 -2.32 -2.38
N ILE A 125 -15.72 -1.22 -2.01
CA ILE A 125 -14.65 -0.60 -2.79
C ILE A 125 -13.33 -0.80 -2.06
N LEU A 126 -12.26 -1.17 -2.78
CA LEU A 126 -10.93 -1.35 -2.26
C LEU A 126 -10.00 -0.26 -2.80
N ILE A 127 -9.34 0.47 -1.89
CA ILE A 127 -8.51 1.63 -2.23
C ILE A 127 -7.17 1.54 -1.51
N CYS A 128 -6.07 1.70 -2.26
CA CYS A 128 -4.73 1.91 -1.71
C CYS A 128 -4.44 3.41 -1.68
N ASN A 129 -4.21 3.96 -0.49
CA ASN A 129 -3.92 5.38 -0.32
C ASN A 129 -2.83 5.61 0.73
N PRO A 130 -1.67 6.14 0.37
CA PRO A 130 -1.13 6.40 -0.98
C PRO A 130 -1.02 5.15 -1.85
N SER A 131 -1.19 5.30 -3.16
CA SER A 131 -1.39 4.19 -4.09
C SER A 131 -0.08 3.50 -4.53
N ASN A 132 -0.08 2.19 -4.45
CA ASN A 132 0.84 1.32 -5.19
C ASN A 132 0.09 0.76 -6.41
N PRO A 133 0.53 0.98 -7.67
CA PRO A 133 1.88 1.43 -8.08
C PRO A 133 1.98 2.92 -8.41
N SER A 134 0.86 3.66 -8.52
CA SER A 134 0.82 4.98 -9.17
C SER A 134 1.48 6.11 -8.37
N GLY A 135 1.68 5.94 -7.06
CA GLY A 135 2.14 7.00 -6.18
C GLY A 135 1.09 8.10 -5.93
N LYS A 136 -0.16 7.93 -6.42
CA LYS A 136 -1.24 8.89 -6.17
C LYS A 136 -1.57 8.97 -4.68
N VAL A 137 -1.82 10.18 -4.19
CA VAL A 137 -2.47 10.47 -2.92
C VAL A 137 -3.86 11.02 -3.24
N PHE A 138 -4.90 10.30 -2.85
CA PHE A 138 -6.27 10.76 -3.07
C PHE A 138 -6.53 12.04 -2.28
N THR A 139 -7.09 13.05 -2.94
CA THR A 139 -7.46 14.30 -2.31
C THR A 139 -8.66 14.13 -1.38
N TYR A 140 -8.88 15.08 -0.47
CA TYR A 140 -10.06 15.08 0.39
C TYR A 140 -11.36 15.06 -0.43
N ASP A 141 -11.43 15.84 -1.51
CA ASP A 141 -12.64 15.94 -2.35
C ASP A 141 -12.90 14.63 -3.11
N GLU A 142 -11.86 13.96 -3.62
CA GLU A 142 -11.99 12.64 -4.24
C GLU A 142 -12.49 11.60 -3.23
N LEU A 143 -11.90 11.55 -2.03
CA LEU A 143 -12.35 10.64 -0.97
C LEU A 143 -13.75 10.98 -0.48
N LYS A 144 -14.12 12.25 -0.41
CA LYS A 144 -15.47 12.70 -0.06
C LYS A 144 -16.50 12.22 -1.09
N LEU A 145 -16.20 12.34 -2.38
CA LEU A 145 -17.06 11.83 -3.43
C LEU A 145 -17.25 10.31 -3.32
N ILE A 146 -16.17 9.56 -3.10
CA ILE A 146 -16.23 8.11 -2.89
C ILE A 146 -17.05 7.78 -1.63
N ALA A 147 -16.87 8.52 -0.54
CA ALA A 147 -17.62 8.35 0.70
C ALA A 147 -19.13 8.56 0.49
N ASP A 148 -19.51 9.60 -0.25
CA ASP A 148 -20.91 9.88 -0.56
C ASP A 148 -21.54 8.73 -1.39
N LEU A 149 -20.80 8.14 -2.31
CA LEU A 149 -21.23 6.95 -3.05
C LEU A 149 -21.34 5.73 -2.12
N CYS A 150 -20.35 5.48 -1.25
CA CYS A 150 -20.42 4.39 -0.29
C CYS A 150 -21.64 4.48 0.61
N ILE A 151 -22.00 5.69 1.06
CA ILE A 151 -23.18 5.92 1.89
C ILE A 151 -24.46 5.70 1.08
N ARG A 152 -24.52 6.27 -0.14
CA ARG A 152 -25.71 6.20 -1.01
C ARG A 152 -26.05 4.76 -1.42
N TYR A 153 -25.06 3.96 -1.73
CA TYR A 153 -25.22 2.60 -2.25
C TYR A 153 -25.01 1.50 -1.19
N ASP A 154 -24.78 1.88 0.07
CA ASP A 154 -24.49 0.98 1.21
C ASP A 154 -23.31 0.03 0.95
N VAL A 155 -22.18 0.62 0.54
CA VAL A 155 -20.93 -0.08 0.16
C VAL A 155 -19.90 0.09 1.26
N TYR A 156 -19.15 -0.97 1.58
CA TYR A 156 -18.00 -0.91 2.49
C TYR A 156 -16.78 -0.32 1.79
N ALA A 157 -15.96 0.42 2.53
CA ALA A 157 -14.64 0.87 2.08
C ALA A 157 -13.54 0.02 2.74
N ILE A 158 -12.74 -0.66 1.93
CA ILE A 158 -11.55 -1.39 2.36
C ILE A 158 -10.34 -0.54 1.97
N MET A 159 -9.62 -0.04 2.96
CA MET A 159 -8.51 0.89 2.76
C MET A 159 -7.18 0.18 3.04
N ASP A 160 -6.27 0.16 2.05
CA ASP A 160 -4.86 -0.18 2.27
C ASP A 160 -4.08 1.11 2.53
N GLU A 161 -3.63 1.29 3.76
CA GLU A 161 -2.98 2.51 4.24
C GLU A 161 -1.51 2.30 4.64
N VAL A 162 -0.85 1.27 4.09
CA VAL A 162 0.53 0.91 4.45
C VAL A 162 1.56 2.01 4.15
N TYR A 163 1.23 2.97 3.28
CA TYR A 163 2.09 4.09 2.90
C TYR A 163 1.68 5.42 3.54
N GLU A 164 0.81 5.42 4.54
CA GLU A 164 0.22 6.61 5.17
C GLU A 164 1.22 7.71 5.58
N HIS A 165 2.47 7.34 5.89
CA HIS A 165 3.54 8.27 6.29
C HIS A 165 4.54 8.58 5.17
N ILE A 166 4.34 8.11 3.95
CA ILE A 166 5.18 8.43 2.79
C ILE A 166 4.35 9.28 1.84
N VAL A 167 4.29 10.57 2.15
CA VAL A 167 3.52 11.58 1.40
C VAL A 167 4.43 12.79 1.19
N TYR A 168 4.43 13.33 -0.02
CA TYR A 168 5.34 14.41 -0.42
C TYR A 168 4.67 15.78 -0.34
N GLU A 169 5.50 16.83 -0.40
CA GLU A 169 5.06 18.23 -0.31
C GLU A 169 3.89 18.52 -1.27
N GLY A 170 2.95 19.30 -0.80
CA GLY A 170 1.72 19.64 -1.54
C GLY A 170 0.59 18.60 -1.41
N HIS A 171 0.83 17.47 -0.78
CA HIS A 171 -0.16 16.41 -0.58
C HIS A 171 -0.34 16.07 0.90
N LYS A 172 -1.50 15.51 1.22
CA LYS A 172 -1.84 15.11 2.60
C LYS A 172 -2.62 13.81 2.58
N HIS A 173 -2.19 12.83 3.37
CA HIS A 173 -2.97 11.62 3.60
C HIS A 173 -4.26 11.96 4.37
N THR A 174 -5.37 11.45 3.89
CA THR A 174 -6.68 11.53 4.54
C THR A 174 -7.19 10.11 4.77
N TYR A 175 -7.53 9.81 6.01
CA TYR A 175 -8.11 8.51 6.37
C TYR A 175 -9.59 8.48 6.04
N MET A 176 -10.04 7.53 5.22
CA MET A 176 -11.44 7.39 4.81
C MET A 176 -12.39 7.27 6.01
N SER A 177 -11.97 6.55 7.04
CA SER A 177 -12.78 6.36 8.26
C SER A 177 -13.09 7.64 9.03
N THR A 178 -12.31 8.72 8.79
CA THR A 178 -12.53 10.02 9.45
C THR A 178 -13.55 10.90 8.73
N LEU A 179 -13.97 10.54 7.53
CA LEU A 179 -15.00 11.27 6.81
C LEU A 179 -16.38 11.01 7.44
N PRO A 180 -17.31 11.99 7.40
CA PRO A 180 -18.63 11.81 7.95
C PRO A 180 -19.36 10.58 7.39
N GLY A 181 -19.91 9.73 8.27
CA GLY A 181 -20.65 8.53 7.90
C GLY A 181 -19.80 7.36 7.40
N MET A 182 -18.45 7.45 7.47
CA MET A 182 -17.57 6.39 6.97
C MET A 182 -16.99 5.49 8.07
N ARG A 183 -17.00 5.91 9.34
CA ARG A 183 -16.49 5.05 10.41
C ARG A 183 -17.18 3.69 10.46
N GLU A 184 -18.49 3.67 10.29
CA GLU A 184 -19.34 2.48 10.45
C GLU A 184 -19.19 1.48 9.28
N ARG A 185 -18.53 1.88 8.19
CA ARG A 185 -18.40 1.12 6.95
C ARG A 185 -16.99 1.03 6.39
N THR A 186 -15.99 1.49 7.13
CA THR A 186 -14.60 1.46 6.68
C THR A 186 -13.80 0.43 7.48
N VAL A 187 -13.02 -0.38 6.78
CA VAL A 187 -11.94 -1.19 7.33
C VAL A 187 -10.62 -0.61 6.87
N CYS A 188 -9.79 -0.19 7.83
CA CYS A 188 -8.42 0.26 7.54
C CYS A 188 -7.47 -0.93 7.73
N CYS A 189 -6.83 -1.38 6.66
CA CYS A 189 -5.76 -2.37 6.66
C CYS A 189 -4.43 -1.65 6.54
N SER A 190 -3.50 -1.93 7.44
CA SER A 190 -2.17 -1.32 7.39
C SER A 190 -1.11 -2.24 7.98
N SER A 191 0.13 -1.79 8.02
CA SER A 191 1.24 -2.56 8.57
C SER A 191 2.37 -1.68 9.09
N LEU A 192 3.27 -2.28 9.87
CA LEU A 192 4.50 -1.65 10.32
C LEU A 192 5.60 -1.71 9.24
N SER A 193 5.38 -2.51 8.21
CA SER A 193 6.37 -2.91 7.20
C SER A 193 7.09 -1.73 6.55
N LYS A 194 6.37 -0.67 6.20
CA LYS A 194 6.90 0.45 5.41
C LYS A 194 7.43 1.56 6.31
N THR A 195 6.66 1.95 7.31
CA THR A 195 7.02 3.02 8.25
C THR A 195 8.27 2.72 9.06
N TYR A 196 8.50 1.45 9.40
CA TYR A 196 9.63 1.05 10.25
C TYR A 196 10.66 0.17 9.53
N SER A 197 10.56 0.03 8.20
CA SER A 197 11.48 -0.79 7.40
C SER A 197 11.59 -2.25 7.86
N VAL A 198 10.48 -2.84 8.30
CA VAL A 198 10.40 -4.20 8.87
C VAL A 198 9.50 -5.13 8.04
N THR A 199 9.61 -5.08 6.73
CA THR A 199 8.76 -5.87 5.81
C THR A 199 8.79 -7.37 6.13
N GLY A 200 9.93 -7.90 6.58
CA GLY A 200 10.13 -9.30 6.95
C GLY A 200 9.54 -9.69 8.31
N TRP A 201 9.14 -8.73 9.16
CA TRP A 201 8.53 -9.03 10.46
C TRP A 201 7.09 -9.49 10.33
N ARG A 202 6.46 -9.22 9.21
CA ARG A 202 5.08 -9.60 8.92
C ARG A 202 4.09 -9.14 9.99
N LEU A 203 4.18 -7.89 10.42
CA LEU A 203 3.24 -7.26 11.34
C LEU A 203 2.33 -6.29 10.59
N GLY A 204 1.06 -6.61 10.56
CA GLY A 204 -0.02 -5.79 10.03
C GLY A 204 -1.18 -5.74 11.02
N TYR A 205 -2.22 -5.03 10.64
CA TYR A 205 -3.43 -4.91 11.46
C TYR A 205 -4.62 -4.47 10.62
N ALA A 206 -5.82 -4.79 11.11
CA ALA A 206 -7.07 -4.22 10.64
C ALA A 206 -7.75 -3.43 11.75
N LEU A 207 -8.38 -2.32 11.38
CA LEU A 207 -9.21 -1.45 12.23
C LEU A 207 -10.59 -1.37 11.63
N ALA A 208 -11.63 -1.63 12.41
CA ALA A 208 -13.02 -1.55 11.98
C ALA A 208 -13.94 -1.42 13.18
N PRO A 209 -15.21 -0.99 13.00
CA PRO A 209 -16.22 -1.10 14.03
C PRO A 209 -16.39 -2.55 14.50
N GLN A 210 -16.78 -2.74 15.76
CA GLN A 210 -16.87 -4.06 16.38
C GLN A 210 -17.67 -5.08 15.55
N ASN A 211 -18.82 -4.70 15.01
CA ASN A 211 -19.67 -5.61 14.24
C ASN A 211 -19.01 -6.15 12.97
N ILE A 212 -18.08 -5.41 12.37
CA ILE A 212 -17.24 -5.84 11.25
C ILE A 212 -16.03 -6.61 11.79
N MET A 213 -15.40 -6.09 12.83
CA MET A 213 -14.20 -6.69 13.42
C MET A 213 -14.46 -8.10 13.97
N ASP A 214 -15.64 -8.36 14.54
CA ASP A 214 -16.00 -9.67 15.02
C ASP A 214 -15.99 -10.75 13.91
N ARG A 215 -16.32 -10.37 12.68
CA ARG A 215 -16.22 -11.25 11.50
C ARG A 215 -14.77 -11.43 11.06
N ILE A 216 -14.00 -10.35 10.98
CA ILE A 216 -12.59 -10.39 10.60
C ILE A 216 -11.81 -11.29 11.57
N LYS A 217 -12.05 -11.18 12.86
CA LYS A 217 -11.43 -11.99 13.91
C LYS A 217 -11.66 -13.48 13.72
N GLN A 218 -12.84 -13.89 13.23
CA GLN A 218 -13.14 -15.29 12.95
C GLN A 218 -12.27 -15.86 11.81
N TYR A 219 -12.07 -15.10 10.73
CA TYR A 219 -11.18 -15.53 9.64
C TYR A 219 -9.72 -15.57 10.10
N HIS A 220 -9.26 -14.54 10.81
CA HIS A 220 -7.91 -14.47 11.37
C HIS A 220 -7.60 -15.67 12.27
N ASP A 221 -8.52 -16.06 13.15
CA ASP A 221 -8.34 -17.19 14.08
C ASP A 221 -8.07 -18.51 13.33
N PHE A 222 -8.81 -18.75 12.24
CA PHE A 222 -8.65 -19.98 11.45
C PHE A 222 -7.52 -19.91 10.42
N ASN A 223 -7.13 -18.73 9.94
CA ASN A 223 -6.07 -18.58 8.96
C ASN A 223 -4.68 -18.73 9.56
N THR A 224 -4.40 -18.05 10.68
CA THR A 224 -3.03 -17.91 11.18
C THR A 224 -2.86 -18.10 12.67
N VAL A 225 -3.97 -18.17 13.43
CA VAL A 225 -3.97 -18.29 14.90
C VAL A 225 -3.46 -17.02 15.61
N GLY A 226 -2.48 -16.32 15.07
CA GLY A 226 -1.97 -15.06 15.61
C GLY A 226 -0.63 -14.65 15.05
N ALA A 227 -0.32 -13.36 15.19
CA ALA A 227 0.92 -12.77 14.74
C ALA A 227 2.10 -13.13 15.68
N PRO A 228 3.37 -13.02 15.23
CA PRO A 228 4.54 -13.43 15.99
C PRO A 228 4.72 -12.64 17.30
N SER A 229 4.56 -13.29 18.46
CA SER A 229 4.66 -12.68 19.79
C SER A 229 5.95 -11.87 20.01
N PRO A 230 7.16 -12.40 19.71
CA PRO A 230 8.39 -11.66 19.96
C PRO A 230 8.49 -10.37 19.15
N LEU A 231 8.00 -10.41 17.91
CA LEU A 231 8.05 -9.26 17.01
C LEU A 231 7.03 -8.20 17.40
N MET A 232 5.84 -8.59 17.86
CA MET A 232 4.86 -7.63 18.40
C MET A 232 5.43 -6.90 19.61
N GLU A 233 6.04 -7.62 20.55
CA GLU A 233 6.63 -7.05 21.75
C GLU A 233 7.75 -6.05 21.39
N ALA A 234 8.61 -6.41 20.44
CA ALA A 234 9.67 -5.53 19.96
C ALA A 234 9.13 -4.29 19.21
N ALA A 235 8.01 -4.43 18.55
CA ALA A 235 7.44 -3.37 17.70
C ALA A 235 6.67 -2.30 18.47
N VAL A 236 6.30 -2.54 19.73
CA VAL A 236 5.62 -1.52 20.57
C VAL A 236 6.42 -0.23 20.63
N VAL A 237 7.75 -0.31 20.77
CA VAL A 237 8.61 0.88 20.82
C VAL A 237 8.58 1.69 19.50
N GLY A 238 8.34 1.02 18.37
CA GLY A 238 8.17 1.69 17.07
C GLY A 238 6.89 2.52 17.03
N LEU A 239 5.77 1.95 17.50
CA LEU A 239 4.48 2.63 17.53
C LEU A 239 4.48 3.86 18.46
N ASP A 240 5.30 3.85 19.50
CA ASP A 240 5.43 4.93 20.46
C ASP A 240 6.56 5.94 20.11
N MET A 241 7.15 5.85 18.90
CA MET A 241 8.14 6.82 18.41
C MET A 241 7.61 8.25 18.44
N PRO A 242 8.47 9.26 18.75
CA PRO A 242 8.07 10.66 18.75
C PRO A 242 7.76 11.17 17.34
N MET A 243 7.09 12.31 17.22
CA MET A 243 6.76 12.93 15.92
C MET A 243 8.00 13.23 15.09
N SER A 244 9.14 13.57 15.72
CA SER A 244 10.41 13.78 15.02
C SER A 244 10.85 12.60 14.16
N TYR A 245 10.56 11.36 14.59
CA TYR A 245 10.82 10.18 13.78
C TYR A 245 10.09 10.22 12.45
N TYR A 246 8.81 10.59 12.46
CA TYR A 246 7.99 10.63 11.23
C TYR A 246 8.37 11.82 10.34
N GLU A 247 8.82 12.92 10.92
CA GLU A 247 9.35 14.08 10.18
C GLU A 247 10.67 13.74 9.49
N GLU A 248 11.61 13.11 10.19
CA GLU A 248 12.88 12.62 9.64
C GLU A 248 12.63 11.54 8.57
N PHE A 249 11.69 10.64 8.81
CA PHE A 249 11.29 9.60 7.87
C PHE A 249 10.72 10.19 6.57
N GLY A 250 9.84 11.18 6.67
CA GLY A 250 9.30 11.90 5.52
C GLY A 250 10.38 12.63 4.74
N ALA A 251 11.30 13.35 5.44
CA ALA A 251 12.42 14.04 4.82
C ALA A 251 13.38 13.10 4.10
N HIS A 252 13.65 11.93 4.68
CA HIS A 252 14.48 10.89 4.07
C HIS A 252 13.88 10.39 2.74
N TYR A 253 12.57 10.08 2.70
CA TYR A 253 11.92 9.65 1.46
C TYR A 253 11.82 10.77 0.42
N ALA A 254 11.61 12.02 0.85
CA ALA A 254 11.64 13.18 -0.05
C ALA A 254 13.03 13.37 -0.70
N HIS A 255 14.12 13.17 0.06
CA HIS A 255 15.47 13.18 -0.47
C HIS A 255 15.68 12.07 -1.52
N MET A 256 15.32 10.83 -1.21
CA MET A 256 15.46 9.71 -2.15
C MET A 256 14.63 9.90 -3.42
N LYS A 257 13.40 10.42 -3.29
CA LYS A 257 12.57 10.81 -4.42
C LYS A 257 13.30 11.83 -5.29
N ALA A 258 13.77 12.93 -4.70
CA ALA A 258 14.44 14.01 -5.43
C ALA A 258 15.69 13.52 -6.17
N LEU A 259 16.53 12.71 -5.51
CA LEU A 259 17.72 12.11 -6.11
C LEU A 259 17.36 11.25 -7.34
N PHE A 260 16.44 10.32 -7.17
CA PHE A 260 16.13 9.35 -8.21
C PHE A 260 15.35 9.97 -9.38
N THR A 261 14.30 10.74 -9.09
CA THR A 261 13.49 11.39 -10.14
C THR A 261 14.25 12.51 -10.83
N GLY A 262 15.14 13.20 -10.13
CA GLY A 262 16.06 14.19 -10.72
C GLY A 262 16.97 13.56 -11.76
N GLY A 263 17.61 12.43 -11.43
CA GLY A 263 18.45 11.70 -12.37
C GLY A 263 17.66 11.13 -13.55
N MET A 264 16.46 10.57 -13.32
CA MET A 264 15.60 10.11 -14.43
C MET A 264 15.25 11.25 -15.39
N LYS A 265 14.98 12.45 -14.88
CA LYS A 265 14.70 13.63 -15.69
C LYS A 265 15.92 14.05 -16.53
N GLU A 266 17.13 14.05 -15.96
CA GLU A 266 18.38 14.33 -16.67
C GLU A 266 18.66 13.32 -17.79
N LEU A 267 18.32 12.04 -17.55
CA LEU A 267 18.44 10.96 -18.55
C LEU A 267 17.34 11.00 -19.61
N GLY A 268 16.34 11.88 -19.48
CA GLY A 268 15.22 11.97 -20.39
C GLY A 268 14.34 10.72 -20.39
N ILE A 269 14.21 10.07 -19.23
CA ILE A 269 13.28 8.94 -19.01
C ILE A 269 11.96 9.52 -18.52
N PRO A 270 10.86 9.43 -19.30
CA PRO A 270 9.57 9.96 -18.88
C PRO A 270 9.01 9.17 -17.69
N PHE A 271 8.43 9.86 -16.73
CA PHE A 271 7.81 9.23 -15.56
C PHE A 271 6.67 10.09 -15.01
N THR A 272 5.81 9.47 -14.20
CA THR A 272 4.79 10.18 -13.41
C THR A 272 5.36 10.54 -12.06
N ASP A 273 5.31 11.83 -11.68
CA ASP A 273 5.83 12.30 -10.38
C ASP A 273 4.98 11.74 -9.23
N PRO A 274 5.56 10.91 -8.34
CA PRO A 274 4.79 10.33 -7.25
C PRO A 274 4.44 11.36 -6.17
N GLN A 275 3.20 11.37 -5.74
CA GLN A 275 2.66 12.19 -4.66
C GLN A 275 2.87 11.54 -3.29
N GLY A 276 3.02 10.23 -3.27
CA GLY A 276 3.32 9.41 -2.09
C GLY A 276 3.96 8.09 -2.50
N THR A 277 4.17 7.21 -1.54
CA THR A 277 4.89 5.94 -1.68
C THR A 277 6.38 6.13 -2.06
N TYR A 278 7.05 5.07 -2.43
CA TYR A 278 8.43 5.10 -2.94
C TYR A 278 8.54 4.49 -4.34
N PHE A 279 7.42 4.43 -5.07
CA PHE A 279 7.36 3.94 -6.44
C PHE A 279 7.31 5.09 -7.43
N VAL A 280 7.82 4.82 -8.63
CA VAL A 280 7.68 5.67 -9.79
C VAL A 280 7.29 4.81 -10.99
N LEU A 281 6.29 5.27 -11.73
CA LEU A 281 5.92 4.67 -13.01
C LEU A 281 6.65 5.41 -14.12
N ALA A 282 7.49 4.67 -14.85
CA ALA A 282 8.26 5.18 -15.97
C ALA A 282 7.64 4.73 -17.29
N ASP A 283 7.52 5.65 -18.23
CA ASP A 283 7.09 5.37 -19.60
C ASP A 283 8.31 4.94 -20.43
N ILE A 284 8.29 3.70 -20.89
CA ILE A 284 9.36 3.12 -21.70
C ILE A 284 9.07 3.15 -23.21
N SER A 285 7.97 3.78 -23.65
CA SER A 285 7.63 3.91 -25.07
C SER A 285 8.81 4.37 -25.95
N PRO A 286 9.65 5.35 -25.49
CA PRO A 286 10.80 5.81 -26.28
C PRO A 286 11.91 4.78 -26.46
N PHE A 287 11.88 3.67 -25.72
CA PHE A 287 12.93 2.64 -25.69
C PHE A 287 12.45 1.28 -26.21
N LEU A 288 11.12 1.11 -26.40
CA LEU A 288 10.55 -0.15 -26.87
C LEU A 288 10.88 -0.42 -28.33
N LYS A 289 11.21 -1.67 -28.63
CA LYS A 289 11.25 -2.19 -30.00
C LYS A 289 9.84 -2.52 -30.47
N LYS A 290 9.63 -2.49 -31.78
CA LYS A 290 8.32 -2.84 -32.36
C LYS A 290 7.88 -4.23 -31.89
N GLY A 291 6.74 -4.30 -31.23
CA GLY A 291 6.14 -5.55 -30.72
C GLY A 291 6.80 -6.11 -29.45
N GLN A 292 7.70 -5.36 -28.81
CA GLN A 292 8.28 -5.75 -27.53
C GLN A 292 7.29 -5.43 -26.40
N SER A 293 7.08 -6.38 -25.51
CA SER A 293 6.28 -6.17 -24.29
C SER A 293 7.13 -5.48 -23.20
N ASP A 294 6.44 -4.90 -22.21
CA ASP A 294 7.07 -4.37 -20.99
C ASP A 294 7.79 -5.46 -20.19
N VAL A 295 7.27 -6.70 -20.22
CA VAL A 295 7.92 -7.88 -19.61
C VAL A 295 9.26 -8.16 -20.28
N ASP A 296 9.28 -8.26 -21.62
CA ASP A 296 10.52 -8.49 -22.38
C ASP A 296 11.52 -7.34 -22.16
N PHE A 297 11.04 -6.11 -22.10
CA PHE A 297 11.86 -4.94 -21.82
C PHE A 297 12.48 -5.03 -20.41
N CYS A 298 11.71 -5.37 -19.38
CA CYS A 298 12.23 -5.54 -18.02
C CYS A 298 13.32 -6.62 -17.95
N VAL A 299 13.12 -7.75 -18.63
CA VAL A 299 14.13 -8.82 -18.71
C VAL A 299 15.38 -8.33 -19.42
N GLU A 300 15.25 -7.66 -20.57
CA GLU A 300 16.39 -7.13 -21.35
C GLU A 300 17.15 -6.05 -20.54
N MET A 301 16.43 -5.17 -19.85
CA MET A 301 17.00 -4.14 -18.99
C MET A 301 17.79 -4.76 -17.82
N ALA A 302 17.24 -5.76 -17.16
CA ALA A 302 17.94 -6.46 -16.08
C ALA A 302 19.23 -7.15 -16.59
N GLN A 303 19.19 -7.78 -17.76
CA GLN A 303 20.34 -8.50 -18.33
C GLN A 303 21.42 -7.57 -18.86
N LYS A 304 21.06 -6.50 -19.56
CA LYS A 304 22.02 -5.62 -20.27
C LYS A 304 22.45 -4.40 -19.46
N ILE A 305 21.55 -3.88 -18.63
CA ILE A 305 21.76 -2.67 -17.84
C ILE A 305 22.05 -3.00 -16.38
N GLY A 306 21.50 -4.12 -15.88
CA GLY A 306 21.65 -4.52 -14.49
C GLY A 306 20.72 -3.74 -13.55
N VAL A 307 19.62 -3.19 -14.06
CA VAL A 307 18.57 -2.52 -13.28
C VAL A 307 17.28 -3.33 -13.40
N GLY A 308 16.72 -3.74 -12.27
CA GLY A 308 15.45 -4.45 -12.21
C GLY A 308 14.25 -3.50 -12.12
N ALA A 309 13.17 -3.85 -12.79
CA ALA A 309 11.87 -3.18 -12.71
C ALA A 309 10.74 -4.20 -12.71
N VAL A 310 9.54 -3.75 -12.37
CA VAL A 310 8.33 -4.59 -12.47
C VAL A 310 7.52 -4.12 -13.68
N PRO A 311 7.09 -5.04 -14.57
CA PRO A 311 6.25 -4.70 -15.72
C PRO A 311 4.96 -4.03 -15.29
N GLY A 312 4.55 -2.97 -16.01
CA GLY A 312 3.32 -2.23 -15.73
C GLY A 312 2.07 -3.07 -15.96
N SER A 313 2.10 -3.94 -16.98
CA SER A 313 1.01 -4.87 -17.30
C SER A 313 0.55 -5.73 -16.11
N SER A 314 1.38 -5.87 -15.07
CA SER A 314 1.02 -6.54 -13.83
C SER A 314 0.03 -5.74 -12.95
N PHE A 315 -0.14 -4.45 -13.21
CA PHE A 315 -0.89 -3.54 -12.33
C PHE A 315 -2.15 -2.96 -12.98
N PHE A 316 -2.29 -3.07 -14.30
CA PHE A 316 -3.41 -2.49 -15.03
C PHE A 316 -4.40 -3.58 -15.47
N ASP A 317 -5.69 -3.25 -15.46
CA ASP A 317 -6.71 -4.08 -16.12
C ASP A 317 -6.76 -3.78 -17.62
N GLU A 318 -6.39 -2.57 -18.01
CA GLU A 318 -6.25 -2.13 -19.40
C GLU A 318 -4.99 -2.74 -20.05
N ASP A 319 -4.97 -2.83 -21.37
CA ASP A 319 -3.80 -3.28 -22.14
C ASP A 319 -2.69 -2.21 -22.13
N VAL A 320 -1.98 -2.12 -21.01
CA VAL A 320 -0.84 -1.24 -20.80
C VAL A 320 0.44 -2.06 -20.84
N ASN A 321 1.28 -1.85 -21.85
CA ASN A 321 2.51 -2.61 -22.08
C ASN A 321 3.74 -1.71 -22.32
N HIS A 322 3.65 -0.43 -21.93
CA HIS A 322 4.71 0.58 -22.13
C HIS A 322 5.10 1.29 -20.83
N ILE A 323 4.63 0.81 -19.70
CA ILE A 323 4.95 1.33 -18.37
C ILE A 323 5.75 0.30 -17.59
N ILE A 324 6.69 0.75 -16.79
CA ILE A 324 7.35 -0.07 -15.78
C ILE A 324 7.32 0.61 -14.42
N ARG A 325 7.29 -0.17 -13.35
CA ARG A 325 7.43 0.36 -11.99
C ARG A 325 8.86 0.20 -11.48
N LEU A 326 9.46 1.31 -11.12
CA LEU A 326 10.72 1.38 -10.37
C LEU A 326 10.44 1.78 -8.92
N HIS A 327 11.43 1.66 -8.04
CA HIS A 327 11.32 2.16 -6.67
C HIS A 327 12.65 2.77 -6.21
N PHE A 328 12.54 3.77 -5.33
CA PHE A 328 13.70 4.50 -4.82
C PHE A 328 13.94 4.31 -3.31
N ALA A 329 13.30 3.32 -2.67
CA ALA A 329 13.58 2.96 -1.27
C ALA A 329 14.90 2.18 -1.17
N LYS A 330 16.02 2.86 -1.45
CA LYS A 330 17.38 2.33 -1.47
C LYS A 330 18.33 3.38 -0.90
N LYS A 331 19.56 2.96 -0.57
CA LYS A 331 20.64 3.89 -0.20
C LYS A 331 21.04 4.76 -1.40
N ASP A 332 21.54 5.96 -1.14
CA ASP A 332 21.96 6.92 -2.16
C ASP A 332 22.95 6.30 -3.15
N GLU A 333 23.93 5.52 -2.66
CA GLU A 333 24.91 4.87 -3.52
C GLU A 333 24.25 3.89 -4.52
N THR A 334 23.20 3.17 -4.06
CA THR A 334 22.46 2.23 -4.92
C THR A 334 21.64 2.97 -5.97
N LEU A 335 21.01 4.10 -5.59
CA LEU A 335 20.26 4.93 -6.52
C LEU A 335 21.17 5.57 -7.55
N THR A 336 22.31 6.08 -7.13
CA THR A 336 23.33 6.69 -8.02
C THR A 336 23.91 5.65 -8.98
N ASP A 337 24.23 4.43 -8.50
CA ASP A 337 24.70 3.33 -9.37
C ASP A 337 23.63 2.95 -10.39
N ALA A 338 22.37 2.86 -9.98
CA ALA A 338 21.26 2.56 -10.89
C ALA A 338 21.09 3.64 -11.98
N LEU A 339 21.19 4.92 -11.62
CA LEU A 339 21.13 6.03 -12.57
C LEU A 339 22.32 6.00 -13.56
N ASN A 340 23.53 5.79 -13.06
CA ASN A 340 24.74 5.65 -13.92
C ASN A 340 24.59 4.48 -14.92
N ARG A 341 24.00 3.38 -14.49
CA ARG A 341 23.71 2.24 -15.40
C ARG A 341 22.67 2.60 -16.45
N LEU A 342 21.62 3.33 -16.05
CA LEU A 342 20.55 3.79 -16.94
C LEU A 342 21.03 4.78 -18.01
N GLU A 343 22.17 5.48 -17.84
CA GLU A 343 22.80 6.31 -18.88
C GLU A 343 23.04 5.51 -20.18
N SER A 344 23.41 4.24 -20.05
CA SER A 344 23.65 3.37 -21.19
C SER A 344 22.37 2.76 -21.82
N LEU A 345 21.18 3.15 -21.35
CA LEU A 345 19.91 2.54 -21.76
C LEU A 345 19.69 2.68 -23.28
N ARG A 346 19.87 3.89 -23.84
CA ARG A 346 19.69 4.16 -25.29
C ARG A 346 20.71 3.45 -26.16
N GLU A 347 21.93 3.25 -25.65
CA GLU A 347 23.00 2.57 -26.37
C GLU A 347 22.80 1.06 -26.39
N LYS A 348 22.51 0.46 -25.22
CA LYS A 348 22.43 -1.01 -25.05
C LYS A 348 21.05 -1.59 -25.40
N ILE A 349 20.01 -0.78 -25.32
CA ILE A 349 18.64 -1.15 -25.69
C ILE A 349 18.12 -0.08 -26.66
N PRO A 350 18.65 -0.02 -27.90
CA PRO A 350 18.18 0.95 -28.87
C PRO A 350 16.77 0.61 -29.33
N ALA A 351 15.87 1.60 -29.30
CA ALA A 351 14.61 1.51 -30.02
C ALA A 351 14.93 1.28 -31.51
N ARG A 352 14.48 0.19 -32.07
CA ARG A 352 14.56 0.01 -33.54
C ARG A 352 13.33 0.65 -34.15
N GLY A 353 13.58 1.64 -35.03
CA GLY A 353 12.57 2.27 -35.85
C GLY A 353 11.80 1.30 -36.74
#